data_18af2863b53abc8591dc122ce502f1f3
#
_entry.id   18af2863b53abc8591dc122ce502f1f3
#
_cell.length_a   1.000
_cell.length_b   1.000
_cell.length_c   1.000
_cell.angle_alpha   90.00
_cell.angle_beta   90.00
_cell.angle_gamma   90.00
#
_symmetry.space_group_name_H-M   'P 1'
#
loop_
_entity.id
_entity.type
_entity.pdbx_description
1 polymer ?
#
loop_
_entity_poly.entity_id
_entity_poly.type
_entity_poly.pdbx_seq_one_letter_code
_entity_poly.pdbx_strand_id
1 'polypeptide(L)'
;MKTNVGRVPREIMGVVRADVLKRLEDSTIGISGANVVAAEEGSIVLVHNEGNISLVSLKDLHIIVAGIDKFVPSLEDAISVAKLETVYATGNYVTSYINVISGPSKTADIEKKLLKNMYGAEKVVVILLDNGRSEAIDECLWCIGCGNCIINCPVYNAVGNEFGFNNYLGGRGVAMSKFIEDDEKCFESGLYKCTLCGLCTINCPVSIPTNDIIEKMRKTSDYYPKAHEKISKAVIEKDSPY
;
A
#
# COMPACT_ATOMS: atom_id res chain seq x y z
N MET A 1 -19.75 -19.83 10.85
CA MET A 1 -19.59 -20.05 12.30
C MET A 1 -20.80 -19.51 13.06
N LYS A 2 -21.53 -20.38 13.79
CA LYS A 2 -22.55 -19.95 14.76
C LYS A 2 -21.99 -20.17 16.17
N THR A 3 -20.96 -19.48 16.52
CA THR A 3 -20.44 -19.47 17.89
C THR A 3 -21.03 -18.26 18.60
N ASN A 4 -21.68 -18.48 19.71
CA ASN A 4 -22.20 -17.41 20.54
C ASN A 4 -21.00 -16.79 21.27
N VAL A 5 -20.38 -15.80 20.66
CA VAL A 5 -19.20 -15.11 21.19
C VAL A 5 -19.69 -13.91 21.97
N GLY A 6 -19.21 -13.74 23.19
CA GLY A 6 -19.46 -12.55 24.00
C GLY A 6 -19.05 -11.25 23.29
N ARG A 7 -19.51 -10.09 23.78
CA ARG A 7 -19.15 -8.77 23.23
C ARG A 7 -17.77 -8.27 23.67
N VAL A 8 -16.99 -9.11 24.34
CA VAL A 8 -15.66 -8.75 24.84
C VAL A 8 -14.63 -8.93 23.71
N PRO A 9 -13.89 -7.89 23.32
CA PRO A 9 -12.95 -7.95 22.19
C PRO A 9 -11.94 -9.10 22.30
N ARG A 10 -11.44 -9.40 23.51
CA ARG A 10 -10.49 -10.49 23.76
C ARG A 10 -11.07 -11.88 23.46
N GLU A 11 -12.35 -12.11 23.75
CA GLU A 11 -13.02 -13.38 23.47
C GLU A 11 -13.24 -13.54 21.95
N ILE A 12 -13.68 -12.45 21.28
CA ILE A 12 -13.84 -12.41 19.83
C ILE A 12 -12.52 -12.74 19.15
N MET A 13 -11.44 -12.07 19.56
CA MET A 13 -10.09 -12.30 19.01
C MET A 13 -9.62 -13.73 19.24
N GLY A 14 -9.90 -14.34 20.39
CA GLY A 14 -9.56 -15.72 20.69
C GLY A 14 -10.22 -16.72 19.71
N VAL A 15 -11.50 -16.53 19.46
CA VAL A 15 -12.27 -17.39 18.51
C VAL A 15 -11.79 -17.20 17.08
N VAL A 16 -11.60 -15.96 16.64
CA VAL A 16 -11.10 -15.66 15.28
C VAL A 16 -9.71 -16.26 15.08
N ARG A 17 -8.80 -16.07 16.05
CA ARG A 17 -7.45 -16.63 15.99
C ARG A 17 -7.44 -18.14 15.86
N ALA A 18 -8.27 -18.85 16.67
CA ALA A 18 -8.34 -20.30 16.62
C ALA A 18 -8.84 -20.81 15.26
N ASP A 19 -9.86 -20.17 14.68
CA ASP A 19 -10.38 -20.51 13.36
C ASP A 19 -9.35 -20.26 12.25
N VAL A 20 -8.68 -19.11 12.28
CA VAL A 20 -7.65 -18.76 11.31
C VAL A 20 -6.47 -19.74 11.37
N LEU A 21 -5.96 -20.05 12.57
CA LEU A 21 -4.86 -21.01 12.73
C LEU A 21 -5.23 -22.40 12.19
N LYS A 22 -6.43 -22.89 12.50
CA LYS A 22 -6.92 -24.16 11.98
C LYS A 22 -6.98 -24.19 10.45
N ARG A 23 -7.49 -23.14 9.82
CA ARG A 23 -7.52 -23.03 8.34
C ARG A 23 -6.12 -22.95 7.73
N LEU A 24 -5.21 -22.29 8.43
CA LEU A 24 -3.81 -22.21 7.99
C LEU A 24 -3.10 -23.55 8.07
N GLU A 25 -3.39 -24.39 9.06
CA GLU A 25 -2.80 -25.75 9.17
C GLU A 25 -3.08 -26.59 7.91
N ASP A 26 -4.31 -26.53 7.40
CA ASP A 26 -4.74 -27.31 6.23
C ASP A 26 -4.26 -26.70 4.88
N SER A 27 -3.66 -25.52 4.89
CA SER A 27 -3.24 -24.81 3.67
C SER A 27 -1.82 -25.21 3.27
N THR A 28 -1.60 -25.48 1.98
CA THR A 28 -0.27 -25.72 1.38
C THR A 28 0.26 -24.51 0.63
N ILE A 29 -0.60 -23.53 0.33
CA ILE A 29 -0.24 -22.32 -0.41
C ILE A 29 -0.44 -21.11 0.49
N GLY A 30 0.61 -20.28 0.59
CA GLY A 30 0.56 -18.97 1.23
C GLY A 30 0.61 -17.85 0.19
N ILE A 31 -0.22 -16.82 0.37
CA ILE A 31 -0.20 -15.63 -0.48
C ILE A 31 0.04 -14.42 0.41
N SER A 32 0.99 -13.56 0.04
CA SER A 32 1.25 -12.29 0.72
C SER A 32 1.50 -11.15 -0.28
N GLY A 33 1.45 -9.92 0.22
CA GLY A 33 2.03 -8.78 -0.47
C GLY A 33 3.54 -8.68 -0.23
N ALA A 34 4.12 -7.56 -0.61
CA ALA A 34 5.47 -7.14 -0.24
C ALA A 34 5.45 -5.69 0.23
N ASN A 35 6.24 -5.36 1.27
CA ASN A 35 6.46 -3.97 1.64
C ASN A 35 7.51 -3.35 0.72
N VAL A 36 8.64 -4.03 0.53
CA VAL A 36 9.73 -3.57 -0.33
C VAL A 36 10.38 -4.76 -1.03
N VAL A 37 10.93 -4.55 -2.22
CA VAL A 37 11.70 -5.52 -2.99
C VAL A 37 13.07 -4.93 -3.29
N ALA A 38 14.13 -5.62 -2.86
CA ALA A 38 15.52 -5.29 -3.18
C ALA A 38 15.89 -5.95 -4.51
N ALA A 39 16.20 -5.13 -5.53
CA ALA A 39 16.39 -5.61 -6.88
C ALA A 39 17.70 -6.38 -7.07
N GLU A 40 18.81 -5.88 -6.49
CA GLU A 40 20.15 -6.48 -6.64
C GLU A 40 20.24 -7.88 -6.04
N GLU A 41 19.69 -8.07 -4.83
CA GLU A 41 19.72 -9.37 -4.15
C GLU A 41 18.53 -10.27 -4.49
N GLY A 42 17.53 -9.75 -5.19
CA GLY A 42 16.26 -10.45 -5.42
C GLY A 42 15.51 -10.77 -4.13
N SER A 43 15.66 -9.92 -3.11
CA SER A 43 15.13 -10.14 -1.78
C SER A 43 13.84 -9.37 -1.57
N ILE A 44 12.90 -9.96 -0.85
CA ILE A 44 11.60 -9.36 -0.54
C ILE A 44 11.52 -9.12 0.96
N VAL A 45 11.19 -7.90 1.33
CA VAL A 45 11.02 -7.50 2.72
C VAL A 45 9.53 -7.40 3.05
N LEU A 46 9.15 -8.10 4.11
CA LEU A 46 7.80 -8.15 4.66
C LEU A 46 7.84 -7.67 6.11
N VAL A 47 6.97 -6.71 6.42
CA VAL A 47 6.83 -6.15 7.76
C VAL A 47 5.49 -6.57 8.36
N HIS A 48 5.50 -7.06 9.59
CA HIS A 48 4.27 -7.40 10.29
C HIS A 48 4.43 -7.36 11.81
N ASN A 49 3.32 -7.18 12.53
CA ASN A 49 3.31 -7.08 14.00
C ASN A 49 2.69 -8.31 14.69
N GLU A 50 1.86 -9.07 13.99
CA GLU A 50 1.07 -10.17 14.57
C GLU A 50 1.68 -11.56 14.34
N GLY A 51 2.76 -11.69 13.58
CA GLY A 51 3.36 -12.97 13.22
C GLY A 51 2.60 -13.76 12.13
N ASN A 52 1.54 -13.21 11.58
CA ASN A 52 0.69 -13.85 10.54
C ASN A 52 1.45 -14.14 9.25
N ILE A 53 2.29 -13.21 8.79
CA ILE A 53 3.09 -13.36 7.57
C ILE A 53 4.10 -14.52 7.72
N SER A 54 4.70 -14.71 8.90
CA SER A 54 5.57 -15.84 9.16
C SER A 54 4.85 -17.18 8.93
N LEU A 55 3.59 -17.30 9.39
CA LEU A 55 2.78 -18.50 9.16
C LEU A 55 2.48 -18.77 7.68
N VAL A 56 2.25 -17.69 6.92
CA VAL A 56 2.02 -17.75 5.47
C VAL A 56 3.28 -18.17 4.73
N SER A 57 4.44 -17.63 5.11
CA SER A 57 5.74 -17.93 4.48
C SER A 57 6.27 -19.34 4.75
N LEU A 58 5.69 -20.06 5.71
CA LEU A 58 6.02 -21.46 6.04
C LEU A 58 5.30 -22.50 5.16
N LYS A 59 4.42 -22.08 4.25
CA LYS A 59 3.68 -22.98 3.37
C LYS A 59 4.58 -23.51 2.26
N ASP A 60 4.24 -24.67 1.68
CA ASP A 60 5.05 -25.32 0.63
C ASP A 60 5.29 -24.40 -0.57
N LEU A 61 4.25 -23.68 -0.97
CA LEU A 61 4.29 -22.62 -1.99
C LEU A 61 3.97 -21.27 -1.38
N HIS A 62 4.89 -20.29 -1.49
CA HIS A 62 4.64 -18.91 -1.13
C HIS A 62 4.56 -18.04 -2.39
N ILE A 63 3.40 -17.47 -2.65
CA ILE A 63 3.15 -16.53 -3.74
C ILE A 63 3.18 -15.12 -3.16
N ILE A 64 4.09 -14.29 -3.67
CA ILE A 64 4.25 -12.91 -3.23
C ILE A 64 3.82 -11.98 -4.36
N VAL A 65 2.85 -11.12 -4.10
CA VAL A 65 2.35 -10.15 -5.06
C VAL A 65 2.93 -8.78 -4.72
N ALA A 66 3.70 -8.20 -5.62
CA ALA A 66 4.35 -6.92 -5.43
C ALA A 66 4.07 -5.96 -6.58
N GLY A 67 3.70 -4.72 -6.27
CA GLY A 67 3.67 -3.65 -7.27
C GLY A 67 5.09 -3.27 -7.70
N ILE A 68 5.27 -2.87 -8.95
CA ILE A 68 6.58 -2.39 -9.45
C ILE A 68 7.07 -1.13 -8.71
N ASP A 69 6.15 -0.41 -8.05
CA ASP A 69 6.44 0.73 -7.17
C ASP A 69 7.09 0.35 -5.83
N LYS A 70 7.30 -0.94 -5.56
CA LYS A 70 7.93 -1.45 -4.34
C LYS A 70 9.42 -1.76 -4.47
N PHE A 71 10.00 -1.54 -5.64
CA PHE A 71 11.39 -1.85 -5.90
C PHE A 71 12.32 -0.74 -5.42
N VAL A 72 13.40 -1.16 -4.77
CA VAL A 72 14.56 -0.33 -4.43
C VAL A 72 15.84 -1.04 -4.88
N PRO A 73 16.98 -0.34 -5.03
CA PRO A 73 18.21 -0.95 -5.52
C PRO A 73 18.70 -2.09 -4.64
N SER A 74 18.91 -1.84 -3.36
CA SER A 74 19.62 -2.76 -2.44
C SER A 74 18.76 -3.21 -1.26
N LEU A 75 19.21 -4.26 -0.56
CA LEU A 75 18.58 -4.72 0.68
C LEU A 75 18.74 -3.68 1.81
N GLU A 76 19.82 -2.91 1.82
CA GLU A 76 20.02 -1.82 2.79
C GLU A 76 18.95 -0.74 2.61
N ASP A 77 18.66 -0.36 1.37
CA ASP A 77 17.56 0.56 1.04
C ASP A 77 16.22 -0.02 1.45
N ALA A 78 15.98 -1.31 1.16
CA ALA A 78 14.73 -1.98 1.51
C ALA A 78 14.47 -2.01 3.03
N ILE A 79 15.49 -2.28 3.83
CA ILE A 79 15.39 -2.24 5.29
C ILE A 79 15.18 -0.80 5.79
N SER A 80 15.80 0.17 5.16
CA SER A 80 15.63 1.59 5.50
C SER A 80 14.21 2.06 5.23
N VAL A 81 13.64 1.70 4.07
CA VAL A 81 12.24 1.98 3.72
C VAL A 81 11.28 1.29 4.70
N ALA A 82 11.50 0.01 5.01
CA ALA A 82 10.67 -0.75 5.95
C ALA A 82 10.65 -0.13 7.36
N LYS A 83 11.80 0.35 7.85
CA LYS A 83 11.89 1.08 9.12
C LYS A 83 11.15 2.42 9.06
N LEU A 84 11.34 3.18 7.98
CA LEU A 84 10.67 4.46 7.79
C LEU A 84 9.15 4.30 7.73
N GLU A 85 8.66 3.30 6.97
CA GLU A 85 7.24 2.94 6.92
C GLU A 85 6.70 2.67 8.32
N THR A 86 7.40 1.84 9.11
CA THR A 86 6.99 1.48 10.47
C THR A 86 6.87 2.70 11.38
N VAL A 87 7.86 3.58 11.38
CA VAL A 87 7.87 4.80 12.21
C VAL A 87 6.66 5.68 11.90
N TYR A 88 6.42 5.94 10.63
CA TYR A 88 5.34 6.86 10.22
C TYR A 88 3.94 6.21 10.24
N ALA A 89 3.84 4.89 10.08
CA ALA A 89 2.56 4.19 10.15
C ALA A 89 2.10 3.90 11.58
N THR A 90 3.03 3.64 12.50
CA THR A 90 2.68 3.14 13.85
C THR A 90 3.22 3.99 14.99
N GLY A 91 4.15 4.90 14.73
CA GLY A 91 4.88 5.66 15.76
C GLY A 91 5.95 4.85 16.48
N ASN A 92 6.17 3.59 16.10
CA ASN A 92 7.17 2.73 16.73
C ASN A 92 8.48 2.78 15.94
N TYR A 93 9.62 2.91 16.62
CA TYR A 93 10.94 2.90 16.00
C TYR A 93 11.36 1.52 15.48
N VAL A 94 10.76 0.46 16.01
CA VAL A 94 11.06 -0.94 15.66
C VAL A 94 9.75 -1.69 15.44
N THR A 95 9.65 -2.37 14.31
CA THR A 95 8.56 -3.33 14.07
C THR A 95 8.85 -4.64 14.78
N SER A 96 7.79 -5.39 15.13
CA SER A 96 7.93 -6.67 15.82
C SER A 96 8.65 -7.70 14.95
N TYR A 97 8.38 -7.71 13.66
CA TYR A 97 8.95 -8.67 12.71
C TYR A 97 9.31 -8.00 11.38
N ILE A 98 10.50 -8.31 10.90
CA ILE A 98 10.94 -8.05 9.52
C ILE A 98 11.39 -9.36 8.94
N ASN A 99 10.67 -9.87 7.94
CA ASN A 99 11.06 -11.07 7.23
C ASN A 99 11.74 -10.68 5.91
N VAL A 100 12.94 -11.22 5.69
CA VAL A 100 13.66 -11.09 4.41
C VAL A 100 13.62 -12.44 3.72
N ILE A 101 13.02 -12.48 2.53
CA ILE A 101 12.86 -13.71 1.74
C ILE A 101 13.68 -13.56 0.46
N SER A 102 14.77 -14.35 0.37
CA SER A 102 15.70 -14.38 -0.77
C SER A 102 15.60 -15.72 -1.50
N GLY A 103 14.39 -16.16 -1.80
CA GLY A 103 14.10 -17.42 -2.47
C GLY A 103 13.62 -18.55 -1.55
N PRO A 104 13.59 -19.80 -2.05
CA PRO A 104 13.12 -20.95 -1.29
C PRO A 104 13.97 -21.26 -0.07
N SER A 105 13.36 -21.81 0.99
CA SER A 105 14.05 -22.20 2.20
C SER A 105 15.02 -23.35 1.97
N LYS A 106 16.28 -23.14 2.31
CA LYS A 106 17.36 -24.13 2.25
C LYS A 106 18.25 -23.98 3.46
N THR A 107 18.62 -25.09 4.11
CA THR A 107 19.62 -25.13 5.16
C THR A 107 20.58 -26.31 4.95
N ALA A 108 21.85 -26.15 5.28
CA ALA A 108 22.85 -27.16 5.18
C ALA A 108 23.65 -27.33 6.50
N ASP A 109 23.23 -26.68 7.57
CA ASP A 109 23.97 -26.64 8.85
C ASP A 109 23.96 -27.97 9.59
N ILE A 110 22.93 -28.80 9.36
CA ILE A 110 22.78 -30.08 9.99
C ILE A 110 23.37 -31.14 9.05
N GLU A 111 24.41 -31.86 9.50
CA GLU A 111 25.08 -32.99 8.79
C GLU A 111 25.60 -32.65 7.38
N LYS A 112 25.75 -31.35 7.02
CA LYS A 112 26.19 -30.88 5.69
C LYS A 112 25.28 -31.37 4.54
N LYS A 113 24.05 -31.76 4.83
CA LYS A 113 23.04 -32.10 3.82
C LYS A 113 22.13 -30.91 3.56
N LEU A 114 21.88 -30.61 2.28
CA LEU A 114 20.94 -29.57 1.89
C LEU A 114 19.51 -30.02 2.18
N LEU A 115 18.90 -29.42 3.19
CA LEU A 115 17.51 -29.64 3.53
C LEU A 115 16.68 -28.48 2.93
N LYS A 116 15.58 -28.82 2.28
CA LYS A 116 14.63 -27.87 1.71
C LYS A 116 13.36 -27.85 2.57
N ASN A 117 12.64 -26.72 2.55
CA ASN A 117 11.34 -26.57 3.21
C ASN A 117 11.34 -26.81 4.74
N MET A 118 12.47 -26.60 5.42
CA MET A 118 12.52 -26.76 6.87
C MET A 118 11.91 -25.58 7.63
N TYR A 119 12.27 -24.36 7.21
CA TYR A 119 11.91 -23.10 7.89
C TYR A 119 11.32 -22.06 6.92
N GLY A 120 10.67 -22.50 5.86
CA GLY A 120 10.05 -21.66 4.86
C GLY A 120 9.60 -22.43 3.63
N ALA A 121 9.09 -21.75 2.63
CA ALA A 121 8.54 -22.36 1.44
C ALA A 121 9.55 -23.17 0.62
N GLU A 122 9.12 -24.30 0.07
CA GLU A 122 9.88 -25.04 -0.94
C GLU A 122 9.98 -24.26 -2.24
N LYS A 123 8.88 -23.56 -2.60
CA LYS A 123 8.78 -22.69 -3.78
C LYS A 123 8.34 -21.29 -3.39
N VAL A 124 9.05 -20.30 -3.94
CA VAL A 124 8.63 -18.89 -3.87
C VAL A 124 8.34 -18.40 -5.29
N VAL A 125 7.17 -17.83 -5.50
CA VAL A 125 6.75 -17.21 -6.76
C VAL A 125 6.47 -15.75 -6.49
N VAL A 126 7.09 -14.87 -7.27
CA VAL A 126 6.85 -13.42 -7.19
C VAL A 126 6.06 -12.99 -8.42
N ILE A 127 4.91 -12.39 -8.19
CA ILE A 127 4.07 -11.79 -9.21
C ILE A 127 4.24 -10.28 -9.15
N LEU A 128 4.80 -9.71 -10.22
CA LEU A 128 4.98 -8.28 -10.34
C LEU A 128 3.75 -7.66 -11.00
N LEU A 129 3.17 -6.67 -10.35
CA LEU A 129 2.02 -5.94 -10.84
C LEU A 129 2.47 -4.57 -11.35
N ASP A 130 2.33 -4.36 -12.64
CA ASP A 130 2.38 -3.02 -13.22
C ASP A 130 1.03 -2.32 -13.01
N ASN A 131 -0.02 -2.80 -13.63
CA ASN A 131 -1.37 -2.27 -13.48
C ASN A 131 -1.40 -0.74 -13.60
N GLY A 132 -0.78 -0.20 -14.67
CA GLY A 132 -0.69 1.23 -14.98
C GLY A 132 0.34 2.03 -14.17
N ARG A 133 1.12 1.38 -13.29
CA ARG A 133 2.14 2.07 -12.49
C ARG A 133 3.28 2.62 -13.32
N SER A 134 3.69 1.91 -14.37
CA SER A 134 4.75 2.36 -15.28
C SER A 134 4.42 3.66 -16.03
N GLU A 135 3.13 4.01 -16.13
CA GLU A 135 2.66 5.25 -16.74
C GLU A 135 2.38 6.35 -15.71
N ALA A 136 2.44 6.03 -14.43
CA ALA A 136 2.15 6.96 -13.36
C ALA A 136 3.21 8.07 -13.26
N ILE A 137 2.83 9.18 -12.63
CA ILE A 137 3.79 10.24 -12.27
C ILE A 137 4.82 9.65 -11.31
N ASP A 138 6.09 9.80 -11.61
CA ASP A 138 7.21 9.19 -10.87
C ASP A 138 7.10 9.42 -9.36
N GLU A 139 6.79 10.65 -8.93
CA GLU A 139 6.67 10.99 -7.53
C GLU A 139 5.54 10.23 -6.81
N CYS A 140 4.51 9.78 -7.53
CA CYS A 140 3.47 8.92 -6.97
C CYS A 140 4.01 7.53 -6.60
N LEU A 141 5.06 7.06 -7.27
CA LEU A 141 5.68 5.76 -7.04
C LEU A 141 6.59 5.74 -5.81
N TRP A 142 7.05 6.89 -5.33
CA TRP A 142 7.89 6.98 -4.13
C TRP A 142 7.14 6.62 -2.83
N CYS A 143 5.84 6.37 -2.91
CA CYS A 143 5.01 6.16 -1.73
C CYS A 143 5.37 4.87 -0.98
N ILE A 144 5.80 5.01 0.26
CA ILE A 144 6.13 3.90 1.17
C ILE A 144 4.91 3.30 1.90
N GLY A 145 3.69 3.81 1.66
CA GLY A 145 2.46 3.25 2.23
C GLY A 145 2.18 3.62 3.70
N CYS A 146 2.91 4.54 4.30
CA CYS A 146 2.84 4.85 5.74
C CYS A 146 1.51 5.49 6.21
N GLY A 147 0.66 6.02 5.32
CA GLY A 147 -0.63 6.61 5.66
C GLY A 147 -0.59 8.00 6.33
N ASN A 148 0.59 8.58 6.60
CA ASN A 148 0.71 9.85 7.31
C ASN A 148 -0.01 11.03 6.62
N CYS A 149 -0.05 11.04 5.29
CA CYS A 149 -0.78 12.02 4.50
C CYS A 149 -2.31 11.95 4.73
N ILE A 150 -2.86 10.77 5.05
CA ILE A 150 -4.29 10.54 5.28
C ILE A 150 -4.70 11.07 6.64
N ILE A 151 -3.92 10.80 7.68
CA ILE A 151 -4.17 11.24 9.06
C ILE A 151 -4.28 12.77 9.12
N ASN A 152 -3.43 13.48 8.38
CA ASN A 152 -3.36 14.94 8.36
C ASN A 152 -4.29 15.59 7.32
N CYS A 153 -5.06 14.82 6.55
CA CYS A 153 -5.89 15.36 5.46
C CYS A 153 -7.27 15.80 5.97
N PRO A 154 -7.62 17.10 5.87
CA PRO A 154 -8.94 17.59 6.30
C PRO A 154 -10.07 17.00 5.45
N VAL A 155 -9.83 16.76 4.17
CA VAL A 155 -10.83 16.16 3.27
C VAL A 155 -11.09 14.71 3.64
N TYR A 156 -10.02 13.92 3.83
CA TYR A 156 -10.17 12.52 4.23
C TYR A 156 -10.86 12.39 5.60
N ASN A 157 -10.53 13.26 6.54
CA ASN A 157 -11.17 13.26 7.85
C ASN A 157 -12.68 13.63 7.80
N ALA A 158 -13.13 14.33 6.75
CA ALA A 158 -14.51 14.68 6.56
C ALA A 158 -15.32 13.60 5.81
N VAL A 159 -14.74 12.98 4.77
CA VAL A 159 -15.47 12.08 3.85
C VAL A 159 -14.96 10.65 3.83
N GLY A 160 -13.88 10.36 4.55
CA GLY A 160 -13.31 9.01 4.64
C GLY A 160 -12.86 8.46 3.30
N ASN A 161 -13.19 7.20 3.06
CA ASN A 161 -12.78 6.46 1.86
C ASN A 161 -13.38 6.99 0.54
N GLU A 162 -14.34 7.93 0.60
CA GLU A 162 -14.83 8.62 -0.60
C GLU A 162 -13.79 9.61 -1.19
N PHE A 163 -12.67 9.81 -0.49
CA PHE A 163 -11.52 10.54 -1.00
C PHE A 163 -10.38 9.56 -1.25
N GLY A 164 -10.46 8.87 -2.38
CA GLY A 164 -9.54 7.84 -2.81
C GLY A 164 -10.20 6.79 -3.69
N PHE A 165 -9.43 5.76 -4.04
CA PHE A 165 -9.83 4.68 -4.93
C PHE A 165 -9.38 3.33 -4.34
N ASN A 166 -10.30 2.43 -4.04
CA ASN A 166 -10.00 1.15 -3.39
C ASN A 166 -9.14 1.36 -2.13
N ASN A 167 -7.94 0.76 -2.10
CA ASN A 167 -6.97 0.90 -1.03
C ASN A 167 -6.00 2.08 -1.24
N TYR A 168 -6.14 2.85 -2.32
CA TYR A 168 -5.36 4.05 -2.60
C TYR A 168 -6.13 5.27 -2.07
N LEU A 169 -5.78 5.71 -0.88
CA LEU A 169 -6.52 6.75 -0.15
C LEU A 169 -5.82 8.12 -0.21
N GLY A 170 -6.62 9.18 0.00
CA GLY A 170 -6.13 10.55 -0.01
C GLY A 170 -5.72 11.07 -1.39
N GLY A 171 -5.10 12.25 -1.47
CA GLY A 171 -4.77 12.91 -2.72
C GLY A 171 -3.85 12.09 -3.64
N ARG A 172 -2.83 11.41 -3.09
CA ARG A 172 -1.99 10.50 -3.88
C ARG A 172 -2.82 9.34 -4.46
N GLY A 173 -3.73 8.80 -3.66
CA GLY A 173 -4.62 7.72 -4.11
C GLY A 173 -5.54 8.14 -5.24
N VAL A 174 -6.10 9.35 -5.15
CA VAL A 174 -6.88 9.97 -6.23
C VAL A 174 -6.05 10.10 -7.52
N ALA A 175 -4.80 10.56 -7.42
CA ALA A 175 -3.93 10.67 -8.58
C ALA A 175 -3.63 9.30 -9.22
N MET A 176 -3.37 8.27 -8.41
CA MET A 176 -3.10 6.91 -8.89
C MET A 176 -4.28 6.28 -9.61
N SER A 177 -5.53 6.62 -9.26
CA SER A 177 -6.71 6.04 -9.91
C SER A 177 -6.77 6.35 -11.41
N LYS A 178 -6.20 7.47 -11.87
CA LYS A 178 -6.09 7.79 -13.30
C LYS A 178 -5.28 6.76 -14.08
N PHE A 179 -4.20 6.27 -13.50
CA PHE A 179 -3.26 5.36 -14.15
C PHE A 179 -3.68 3.89 -14.00
N ILE A 180 -4.37 3.56 -12.90
CA ILE A 180 -4.85 2.20 -12.63
C ILE A 180 -6.13 1.91 -13.42
N GLU A 181 -6.99 2.91 -13.60
CA GLU A 181 -8.25 2.84 -14.32
C GLU A 181 -8.24 3.88 -15.45
N ASP A 182 -8.79 5.08 -15.18
CA ASP A 182 -8.92 6.15 -16.16
C ASP A 182 -9.11 7.54 -15.52
N ASP A 183 -9.29 8.55 -16.38
CA ASP A 183 -9.49 9.94 -15.96
C ASP A 183 -10.85 10.18 -15.30
N GLU A 184 -11.91 9.47 -15.73
CA GLU A 184 -13.23 9.53 -15.11
C GLU A 184 -13.16 9.02 -13.68
N LYS A 185 -12.45 7.92 -13.46
CA LYS A 185 -12.23 7.36 -12.13
C LYS A 185 -11.45 8.28 -11.21
N CYS A 186 -10.47 8.98 -11.76
CA CYS A 186 -9.74 10.02 -11.00
C CYS A 186 -10.68 11.13 -10.53
N PHE A 187 -11.57 11.59 -11.41
CA PHE A 187 -12.59 12.58 -11.05
C PHE A 187 -13.54 12.06 -9.97
N GLU A 188 -14.12 10.87 -10.12
CA GLU A 188 -15.01 10.23 -9.15
C GLU A 188 -14.36 10.01 -7.79
N SER A 189 -13.07 9.62 -7.77
CA SER A 189 -12.27 9.38 -6.57
C SER A 189 -12.03 10.64 -5.74
N GLY A 190 -12.41 11.80 -6.25
CA GLY A 190 -12.41 13.05 -5.51
C GLY A 190 -11.34 14.06 -5.95
N LEU A 191 -10.96 14.08 -7.22
CA LEU A 191 -9.97 15.02 -7.77
C LEU A 191 -10.26 16.47 -7.36
N TYR A 192 -11.54 16.87 -7.39
CA TYR A 192 -11.99 18.22 -7.01
C TYR A 192 -12.44 18.34 -5.55
N LYS A 193 -12.45 17.26 -4.76
CA LYS A 193 -12.66 17.34 -3.31
C LYS A 193 -11.41 17.87 -2.59
N CYS A 194 -10.21 17.68 -3.16
CA CYS A 194 -8.96 18.17 -2.58
C CYS A 194 -8.95 19.69 -2.45
N THR A 195 -8.64 20.20 -1.26
CA THR A 195 -8.56 21.65 -0.97
C THR A 195 -7.19 22.26 -1.31
N LEU A 196 -6.24 21.47 -1.81
CA LEU A 196 -4.86 21.89 -2.10
C LEU A 196 -4.12 22.52 -0.91
N CYS A 197 -4.49 22.13 0.32
CA CYS A 197 -3.93 22.73 1.54
C CYS A 197 -2.44 22.39 1.80
N GLY A 198 -1.85 21.44 1.08
CA GLY A 198 -0.45 21.05 1.17
C GLY A 198 -0.06 20.19 2.40
N LEU A 199 -0.95 19.93 3.34
CA LEU A 199 -0.63 19.16 4.55
C LEU A 199 -0.11 17.76 4.25
N CYS A 200 -0.61 17.09 3.21
CA CYS A 200 -0.12 15.80 2.77
C CYS A 200 1.34 15.86 2.25
N THR A 201 1.73 16.95 1.59
CA THR A 201 3.09 17.18 1.10
C THR A 201 4.06 17.46 2.26
N ILE A 202 3.69 18.38 3.17
CA ILE A 202 4.54 18.77 4.30
C ILE A 202 4.79 17.59 5.25
N ASN A 203 3.78 16.73 5.46
CA ASN A 203 3.89 15.57 6.35
C ASN A 203 4.38 14.30 5.65
N CYS A 204 4.73 14.34 4.36
CA CYS A 204 5.21 13.17 3.63
C CYS A 204 6.69 12.90 3.94
N PRO A 205 7.06 11.74 4.51
CA PRO A 205 8.46 11.43 4.84
C PRO A 205 9.36 11.26 3.60
N VAL A 206 8.76 11.07 2.43
CA VAL A 206 9.47 10.94 1.14
C VAL A 206 9.16 12.13 0.21
N SER A 207 8.60 13.20 0.76
CA SER A 207 8.42 14.50 0.09
C SER A 207 7.62 14.46 -1.22
N ILE A 208 6.59 13.60 -1.32
CA ILE A 208 5.70 13.58 -2.49
C ILE A 208 4.93 14.91 -2.58
N PRO A 209 5.03 15.66 -3.70
CA PRO A 209 4.35 16.94 -3.87
C PRO A 209 2.87 16.73 -4.26
N THR A 210 2.09 16.12 -3.37
CA THR A 210 0.72 15.65 -3.67
C THR A 210 -0.21 16.78 -4.11
N ASN A 211 -0.10 17.98 -3.52
CA ASN A 211 -0.92 19.13 -3.92
C ASN A 211 -0.62 19.56 -5.36
N ASP A 212 0.64 19.57 -5.77
CA ASP A 212 1.06 19.96 -7.13
C ASP A 212 0.63 18.88 -8.15
N ILE A 213 0.72 17.61 -7.75
CA ILE A 213 0.22 16.49 -8.54
C ILE A 213 -1.30 16.64 -8.79
N ILE A 214 -2.08 16.91 -7.76
CA ILE A 214 -3.54 17.11 -7.90
C ILE A 214 -3.84 18.34 -8.78
N GLU A 215 -3.10 19.43 -8.63
CA GLU A 215 -3.28 20.60 -9.49
C GLU A 215 -2.96 20.29 -10.95
N LYS A 216 -1.87 19.57 -11.21
CA LYS A 216 -1.48 19.09 -12.55
C LYS A 216 -2.56 18.17 -13.15
N MET A 217 -3.11 17.24 -12.35
CA MET A 217 -4.19 16.37 -12.77
C MET A 217 -5.44 17.16 -13.17
N ARG A 218 -5.83 18.19 -12.39
CA ARG A 218 -6.97 19.06 -12.72
C ARG A 218 -6.78 19.83 -14.03
N LYS A 219 -5.54 20.21 -14.36
CA LYS A 219 -5.22 20.92 -15.62
C LYS A 219 -5.33 20.01 -16.85
N THR A 220 -5.16 18.72 -16.67
CA THR A 220 -5.12 17.73 -17.77
C THR A 220 -6.32 16.80 -17.81
N SER A 221 -7.28 16.94 -16.89
CA SER A 221 -8.49 16.13 -16.84
C SER A 221 -9.57 16.68 -17.79
N ASP A 222 -10.19 15.76 -18.51
CA ASP A 222 -11.39 16.06 -19.32
C ASP A 222 -12.66 16.15 -18.47
N TYR A 223 -12.60 15.70 -17.21
CA TYR A 223 -13.71 15.68 -16.25
C TYR A 223 -13.57 16.79 -15.23
N TYR A 224 -14.62 17.58 -15.06
CA TYR A 224 -14.68 18.67 -14.08
C TYR A 224 -16.10 18.90 -13.56
N PRO A 225 -16.28 19.53 -12.39
CA PRO A 225 -17.61 19.84 -11.85
C PRO A 225 -18.40 20.76 -12.78
N LYS A 226 -19.68 20.47 -13.00
CA LYS A 226 -20.57 21.30 -13.85
C LYS A 226 -20.60 22.78 -13.42
N ALA A 227 -20.36 23.06 -12.14
CA ALA A 227 -20.28 24.44 -11.63
C ALA A 227 -19.10 25.22 -12.26
N HIS A 228 -17.97 24.54 -12.52
CA HIS A 228 -16.79 25.16 -13.12
C HIS A 228 -17.06 25.64 -14.55
N GLU A 229 -17.85 24.89 -15.33
CA GLU A 229 -18.23 25.29 -16.67
C GLU A 229 -19.01 26.62 -16.68
N LYS A 230 -19.95 26.74 -15.76
CA LYS A 230 -20.76 28.01 -15.60
C LYS A 230 -19.87 29.18 -15.19
N ILE A 231 -18.99 28.96 -14.23
CA ILE A 231 -18.05 29.99 -13.73
C ILE A 231 -17.07 30.41 -14.85
N SER A 232 -16.51 29.45 -15.56
CA SER A 232 -15.58 29.71 -16.67
C SER A 232 -16.26 30.53 -17.78
N LYS A 233 -17.48 30.18 -18.19
CA LYS A 233 -18.24 30.96 -19.16
C LYS A 233 -18.51 32.39 -18.66
N ALA A 234 -18.91 32.53 -17.40
CA ALA A 234 -19.18 33.86 -16.80
C ALA A 234 -17.91 34.73 -16.76
N VAL A 235 -16.75 34.14 -16.41
CA VAL A 235 -15.46 34.86 -16.41
C VAL A 235 -15.07 35.30 -17.82
N ILE A 236 -15.23 34.43 -18.83
CA ILE A 236 -14.89 34.76 -20.22
C ILE A 236 -15.81 35.84 -20.79
N GLU A 237 -17.12 35.77 -20.49
CA GLU A 237 -18.10 36.66 -21.07
C GLU A 237 -18.25 38.01 -20.33
N LYS A 238 -18.00 38.01 -19.02
CA LYS A 238 -18.32 39.17 -18.13
C LYS A 238 -17.13 39.67 -17.32
N ASP A 239 -15.96 39.09 -17.49
CA ASP A 239 -14.76 39.29 -16.64
C ASP A 239 -15.07 39.11 -15.13
N SER A 240 -16.06 38.30 -14.79
CA SER A 240 -16.53 38.06 -13.41
C SER A 240 -17.04 36.63 -13.26
N PRO A 241 -16.79 35.98 -12.13
CA PRO A 241 -17.31 34.64 -11.87
C PRO A 241 -18.79 34.61 -11.49
N TYR A 242 -19.46 35.79 -11.39
CA TYR A 242 -20.86 36.00 -10.96
C TYR A 242 -21.76 36.56 -12.05
#